data_57abb26e1b8ebf926a860ae37905abd6
#
_entry.id   57abb26e1b8ebf926a860ae37905abd6
#
_cell.length_a   1.000
_cell.length_b   1.000
_cell.length_c   1.000
_cell.angle_alpha   90.00
_cell.angle_beta   90.00
_cell.angle_gamma   90.00
#
_symmetry.space_group_name_H-M   'P 1'
#
loop_
_entity.id
_entity.type
_entity.pdbx_description
1 polymer ?
#
loop_
_entity_poly.entity_id
_entity_poly.type
_entity_poly.pdbx_seq_one_letter_code
_entity_poly.pdbx_strand_id
1 'polypeptide(L)'
;MDEIAIVVHGGAGGSIHDPERADRMRAGAAAAVAAGHAMLAAGGAALDAVEAAVVVLEDDPEFNAGRGAALTEYGRVELDASMMDGGTRAAGAVAAVRGVRNPIRAARAVLAEGRHVLLVGPPAIEFAATAGLAFESETWFVTERERSALARLKERDAAGARGTVGAVARDAEGRLAAATSTGGVSGQRLGRVGDSPLIGAGTWADDAVAVSCTGHGESIIRSALAHEVDALLRHRGVSLEQACATALESVARFGGDGGVIAVTAHGEVAATFNSEAMTRAWRVGDGPVHTAVGPGEGG
;
A
#
# COMPACT_ATOMS: atom_id res chain seq x y z
N MET A 1 20.47 -17.18 10.89
CA MET A 1 19.90 -17.23 9.50
C MET A 1 18.92 -16.08 9.43
N ASP A 2 19.13 -15.21 8.49
CA ASP A 2 18.23 -14.06 8.33
C ASP A 2 16.89 -14.57 7.82
N GLU A 3 15.84 -14.34 8.59
CA GLU A 3 14.51 -14.91 8.33
C GLU A 3 13.77 -14.15 7.22
N ILE A 4 12.99 -14.87 6.41
CA ILE A 4 12.03 -14.25 5.50
C ILE A 4 11.02 -13.42 6.31
N ALA A 5 10.57 -12.31 5.78
CA ALA A 5 9.59 -11.46 6.46
C ALA A 5 8.63 -10.82 5.47
N ILE A 6 7.38 -10.67 5.90
CA ILE A 6 6.36 -9.92 5.17
C ILE A 6 5.50 -9.12 6.13
N VAL A 7 5.24 -7.87 5.77
CA VAL A 7 4.33 -6.97 6.49
C VAL A 7 3.35 -6.39 5.48
N VAL A 8 2.08 -6.32 5.84
CA VAL A 8 1.05 -5.65 5.04
C VAL A 8 0.30 -4.60 5.83
N HIS A 9 -0.23 -3.60 5.15
CA HIS A 9 -1.25 -2.70 5.69
C HIS A 9 -2.49 -2.68 4.80
N GLY A 10 -3.64 -2.50 5.43
CA GLY A 10 -4.94 -2.34 4.80
C GLY A 10 -5.48 -0.91 4.90
N GLY A 11 -4.60 0.07 5.18
CA GLY A 11 -4.96 1.47 5.30
C GLY A 11 -4.87 2.01 6.72
N ALA A 12 -4.51 3.31 6.81
CA ALA A 12 -4.52 4.10 8.03
C ALA A 12 -5.55 5.24 7.92
N GLY A 13 -6.23 5.54 9.03
CA GLY A 13 -7.27 6.58 9.06
C GLY A 13 -8.08 6.58 10.35
N GLY A 14 -9.36 6.93 10.25
CA GLY A 14 -10.28 6.97 11.40
C GLY A 14 -10.55 5.61 12.03
N SER A 15 -11.05 5.63 13.26
CA SER A 15 -11.39 4.43 14.04
C SER A 15 -12.42 3.55 13.35
N ILE A 16 -12.23 2.24 13.44
CA ILE A 16 -13.17 1.25 12.94
C ILE A 16 -14.08 0.83 14.11
N HIS A 17 -15.26 1.43 14.17
CA HIS A 17 -16.20 1.21 15.29
C HIS A 17 -17.04 -0.06 15.14
N ASP A 18 -17.13 -0.64 13.95
CA ASP A 18 -17.81 -1.91 13.69
C ASP A 18 -16.87 -3.09 13.95
N PRO A 19 -17.07 -3.88 15.01
CA PRO A 19 -16.20 -5.01 15.34
C PRO A 19 -16.19 -6.08 14.25
N GLU A 20 -17.33 -6.35 13.60
CA GLU A 20 -17.40 -7.36 12.54
C GLU A 20 -16.57 -6.93 11.32
N ARG A 21 -16.59 -5.62 11.00
CA ARG A 21 -15.73 -5.08 9.95
C ARG A 21 -14.25 -5.15 10.33
N ALA A 22 -13.92 -4.84 11.59
CA ALA A 22 -12.54 -4.97 12.07
C ALA A 22 -12.04 -6.41 11.94
N ASP A 23 -12.88 -7.41 12.24
CA ASP A 23 -12.55 -8.83 12.10
C ASP A 23 -12.39 -9.24 10.63
N ARG A 24 -13.26 -8.77 9.72
CA ARG A 24 -13.09 -8.99 8.26
C ARG A 24 -11.79 -8.38 7.75
N MET A 25 -11.45 -7.17 8.18
CA MET A 25 -10.18 -6.52 7.79
C MET A 25 -8.96 -7.26 8.35
N ARG A 26 -8.99 -7.78 9.59
CA ARG A 26 -7.94 -8.66 10.13
C ARG A 26 -7.78 -9.92 9.29
N ALA A 27 -8.91 -10.56 8.95
CA ALA A 27 -8.91 -11.78 8.13
C ALA A 27 -8.34 -11.53 6.72
N GLY A 28 -8.71 -10.44 6.06
CA GLY A 28 -8.17 -10.05 4.75
C GLY A 28 -6.68 -9.75 4.81
N ALA A 29 -6.21 -9.01 5.82
CA ALA A 29 -4.79 -8.73 6.02
C ALA A 29 -3.98 -10.03 6.31
N ALA A 30 -4.54 -10.95 7.13
CA ALA A 30 -3.93 -12.25 7.37
C ALA A 30 -3.84 -13.10 6.09
N ALA A 31 -4.88 -13.09 5.25
CA ALA A 31 -4.86 -13.79 3.96
C ALA A 31 -3.78 -13.22 3.01
N ALA A 32 -3.60 -11.90 2.99
CA ALA A 32 -2.54 -11.24 2.22
C ALA A 32 -1.14 -11.65 2.71
N VAL A 33 -0.91 -11.66 4.03
CA VAL A 33 0.33 -12.17 4.62
C VAL A 33 0.56 -13.63 4.25
N ALA A 34 -0.47 -14.47 4.34
CA ALA A 34 -0.36 -15.88 4.00
C ALA A 34 0.03 -16.10 2.53
N ALA A 35 -0.57 -15.33 1.60
CA ALA A 35 -0.25 -15.39 0.17
C ALA A 35 1.20 -15.01 -0.10
N GLY A 36 1.66 -13.87 0.41
CA GLY A 36 3.04 -13.43 0.21
C GLY A 36 4.06 -14.31 0.92
N HIS A 37 3.76 -14.74 2.15
CA HIS A 37 4.64 -15.67 2.88
C HIS A 37 4.79 -17.02 2.17
N ALA A 38 3.73 -17.55 1.55
CA ALA A 38 3.80 -18.79 0.78
C ALA A 38 4.79 -18.69 -0.40
N MET A 39 4.87 -17.51 -1.04
CA MET A 39 5.86 -17.25 -2.09
C MET A 39 7.28 -17.29 -1.53
N LEU A 40 7.53 -16.61 -0.39
CA LEU A 40 8.84 -16.59 0.27
C LEU A 40 9.27 -17.96 0.77
N ALA A 41 8.36 -18.71 1.39
CA ALA A 41 8.62 -20.06 1.92
C ALA A 41 8.93 -21.08 0.79
N ALA A 42 8.42 -20.82 -0.42
CA ALA A 42 8.76 -21.60 -1.61
C ALA A 42 10.09 -21.17 -2.28
N GLY A 43 10.85 -20.25 -1.67
CA GLY A 43 12.07 -19.69 -2.23
C GLY A 43 11.87 -18.63 -3.30
N GLY A 44 10.67 -18.05 -3.39
CA GLY A 44 10.35 -16.95 -4.31
C GLY A 44 10.96 -15.62 -3.90
N ALA A 45 11.04 -14.68 -4.85
CA ALA A 45 11.60 -13.36 -4.59
C ALA A 45 10.66 -12.47 -3.77
N ALA A 46 11.21 -11.51 -3.00
CA ALA A 46 10.46 -10.52 -2.25
C ALA A 46 9.46 -9.75 -3.13
N LEU A 47 9.84 -9.45 -4.36
CA LEU A 47 9.00 -8.74 -5.34
C LEU A 47 7.74 -9.54 -5.71
N ASP A 48 7.84 -10.86 -5.83
CA ASP A 48 6.69 -11.74 -6.12
C ASP A 48 5.79 -11.88 -4.89
N ALA A 49 6.37 -11.86 -3.69
CA ALA A 49 5.65 -11.94 -2.44
C ALA A 49 4.79 -10.68 -2.18
N VAL A 50 5.34 -9.48 -2.40
CA VAL A 50 4.56 -8.24 -2.24
C VAL A 50 3.47 -8.11 -3.29
N GLU A 51 3.71 -8.55 -4.54
CA GLU A 51 2.67 -8.61 -5.57
C GLU A 51 1.53 -9.53 -5.12
N ALA A 52 1.84 -10.77 -4.71
CA ALA A 52 0.85 -11.75 -4.28
C ALA A 52 0.00 -11.23 -3.10
N ALA A 53 0.62 -10.58 -2.12
CA ALA A 53 -0.08 -9.99 -0.98
C ALA A 53 -1.00 -8.83 -1.40
N VAL A 54 -0.52 -7.90 -2.23
CA VAL A 54 -1.33 -6.75 -2.66
C VAL A 54 -2.48 -7.17 -3.56
N VAL A 55 -2.32 -8.19 -4.42
CA VAL A 55 -3.42 -8.76 -5.22
C VAL A 55 -4.57 -9.25 -4.34
N VAL A 56 -4.28 -9.92 -3.20
CA VAL A 56 -5.31 -10.34 -2.25
C VAL A 56 -6.06 -9.14 -1.67
N LEU A 57 -5.34 -8.07 -1.32
CA LEU A 57 -5.95 -6.84 -0.78
C LEU A 57 -6.75 -6.06 -1.84
N GLU A 58 -6.31 -6.06 -3.11
CA GLU A 58 -7.04 -5.44 -4.22
C GLU A 58 -8.33 -6.20 -4.59
N ASP A 59 -8.39 -7.50 -4.40
CA ASP A 59 -9.58 -8.32 -4.66
C ASP A 59 -10.58 -8.32 -3.50
N ASP A 60 -10.18 -7.88 -2.30
CA ASP A 60 -11.02 -7.84 -1.10
C ASP A 60 -11.77 -6.50 -0.99
N PRO A 61 -13.13 -6.51 -1.01
CA PRO A 61 -13.95 -5.30 -0.98
C PRO A 61 -13.88 -4.49 0.32
N GLU A 62 -13.25 -5.00 1.38
CA GLU A 62 -13.09 -4.26 2.64
C GLU A 62 -12.02 -3.16 2.55
N PHE A 63 -11.08 -3.26 1.59
CA PHE A 63 -9.97 -2.33 1.44
C PHE A 63 -10.19 -1.30 0.32
N ASN A 64 -9.51 -0.17 0.43
CA ASN A 64 -9.54 0.90 -0.57
C ASN A 64 -8.43 0.71 -1.62
N ALA A 65 -8.54 -0.36 -2.40
CA ALA A 65 -7.70 -0.65 -3.56
C ALA A 65 -8.45 -1.62 -4.45
N GLY A 66 -8.26 -1.60 -5.77
CA GLY A 66 -8.96 -2.50 -6.68
C GLY A 66 -10.46 -2.55 -6.40
N ARG A 67 -10.99 -3.72 -5.98
CA ARG A 67 -12.37 -3.87 -5.55
C ARG A 67 -12.58 -3.20 -4.19
N GLY A 68 -13.52 -2.27 -4.11
CA GLY A 68 -13.75 -1.48 -2.89
C GLY A 68 -12.99 -0.15 -2.89
N ALA A 69 -12.42 0.23 -4.04
CA ALA A 69 -11.79 1.52 -4.24
C ALA A 69 -12.74 2.68 -3.99
N ALA A 70 -12.21 3.75 -3.41
CA ALA A 70 -12.91 5.01 -3.21
C ALA A 70 -13.41 5.59 -4.55
N LEU A 71 -14.49 6.34 -4.49
CA LEU A 71 -15.11 6.93 -5.68
C LEU A 71 -14.71 8.40 -5.83
N THR A 72 -14.42 8.81 -7.04
CA THR A 72 -14.25 10.22 -7.41
C THR A 72 -15.54 11.02 -7.19
N GLU A 73 -15.48 12.34 -7.27
CA GLU A 73 -16.64 13.23 -7.17
C GLU A 73 -17.78 12.89 -8.14
N TYR A 74 -17.46 12.22 -9.26
CA TYR A 74 -18.43 11.75 -10.27
C TYR A 74 -18.85 10.29 -10.08
N GLY A 75 -18.45 9.63 -9.00
CA GLY A 75 -18.78 8.22 -8.75
C GLY A 75 -18.02 7.22 -9.61
N ARG A 76 -16.88 7.60 -10.15
CA ARG A 76 -15.98 6.76 -10.95
C ARG A 76 -14.83 6.21 -10.10
N VAL A 77 -14.26 5.09 -10.52
CA VAL A 77 -13.04 4.52 -9.92
C VAL A 77 -11.82 4.93 -10.73
N GLU A 78 -10.80 5.45 -10.07
CA GLU A 78 -9.43 5.63 -10.58
C GLU A 78 -8.47 4.96 -9.61
N LEU A 79 -7.52 4.21 -10.13
CA LEU A 79 -6.62 3.34 -9.36
C LEU A 79 -5.18 3.76 -9.59
N ASP A 80 -4.41 3.75 -8.52
CA ASP A 80 -2.97 4.01 -8.54
C ASP A 80 -2.25 2.84 -7.88
N ALA A 81 -1.08 2.46 -8.40
CA ALA A 81 -0.22 1.45 -7.78
C ALA A 81 1.24 1.65 -8.15
N SER A 82 2.13 1.22 -7.27
CA SER A 82 3.55 1.12 -7.55
C SER A 82 4.20 -0.05 -6.83
N MET A 83 5.34 -0.47 -7.35
CA MET A 83 6.23 -1.42 -6.69
C MET A 83 7.68 -1.13 -7.01
N MET A 84 8.57 -1.57 -6.12
CA MET A 84 10.00 -1.33 -6.21
C MET A 84 10.78 -2.54 -5.72
N ASP A 85 11.80 -2.92 -6.49
CA ASP A 85 12.80 -3.93 -6.16
C ASP A 85 13.97 -3.24 -5.44
N GLY A 86 14.24 -3.64 -4.21
CA GLY A 86 15.31 -3.05 -3.41
C GLY A 86 16.70 -3.41 -3.89
N GLY A 87 16.89 -4.58 -4.50
CA GLY A 87 18.20 -5.03 -4.96
C GLY A 87 18.73 -4.25 -6.16
N THR A 88 17.85 -3.91 -7.10
CA THR A 88 18.19 -3.18 -8.33
C THR A 88 17.74 -1.72 -8.31
N ARG A 89 16.85 -1.36 -7.40
CA ARG A 89 16.09 -0.11 -7.35
C ARG A 89 15.20 0.11 -8.58
N ALA A 90 14.97 -0.95 -9.36
CA ALA A 90 13.99 -0.90 -10.43
C ALA A 90 12.59 -0.68 -9.84
N ALA A 91 11.81 0.16 -10.49
CA ALA A 91 10.45 0.49 -10.04
C ALA A 91 9.49 0.56 -11.22
N GLY A 92 8.22 0.29 -10.92
CA GLY A 92 7.12 0.45 -11.88
C GLY A 92 5.89 0.97 -11.19
N ALA A 93 5.15 1.84 -11.86
CA ALA A 93 3.96 2.47 -11.33
C ALA A 93 2.94 2.77 -12.42
N VAL A 94 1.66 2.76 -12.00
CA VAL A 94 0.54 3.26 -12.81
C VAL A 94 -0.31 4.19 -11.96
N ALA A 95 -0.88 5.23 -12.60
CA ALA A 95 -1.76 6.17 -11.93
C ALA A 95 -2.97 6.54 -12.79
N ALA A 96 -4.10 6.86 -12.13
CA ALA A 96 -5.38 7.20 -12.75
C ALA A 96 -5.84 6.17 -13.80
N VAL A 97 -5.57 4.86 -13.54
CA VAL A 97 -6.02 3.79 -14.43
C VAL A 97 -7.43 3.32 -14.05
N ARG A 98 -8.17 2.82 -15.05
CA ARG A 98 -9.55 2.35 -14.90
C ARG A 98 -9.70 0.97 -15.50
N GLY A 99 -10.53 0.14 -14.88
CA GLY A 99 -10.90 -1.16 -15.42
C GLY A 99 -9.82 -2.25 -15.27
N VAL A 100 -8.58 -1.92 -14.94
CA VAL A 100 -7.52 -2.90 -14.68
C VAL A 100 -7.84 -3.59 -13.35
N ARG A 101 -8.07 -4.91 -13.36
CA ARG A 101 -8.51 -5.67 -12.17
C ARG A 101 -7.55 -5.49 -10.99
N ASN A 102 -6.26 -5.68 -11.24
CA ASN A 102 -5.20 -5.56 -10.25
C ASN A 102 -4.17 -4.53 -10.74
N PRO A 103 -4.27 -3.25 -10.35
CA PRO A 103 -3.33 -2.21 -10.75
C PRO A 103 -1.88 -2.52 -10.33
N ILE A 104 -1.66 -3.29 -9.27
CA ILE A 104 -0.32 -3.73 -8.88
C ILE A 104 0.36 -4.58 -9.97
N ARG A 105 -0.39 -5.40 -10.70
CA ARG A 105 0.15 -6.16 -11.83
C ARG A 105 0.52 -5.26 -13.00
N ALA A 106 -0.20 -4.15 -13.19
CA ALA A 106 0.20 -3.16 -14.19
C ALA A 106 1.49 -2.45 -13.77
N ALA A 107 1.65 -2.11 -12.49
CA ALA A 107 2.91 -1.60 -11.96
C ALA A 107 4.06 -2.61 -12.14
N ARG A 108 3.80 -3.91 -11.91
CA ARG A 108 4.77 -4.99 -12.17
C ARG A 108 5.18 -5.06 -13.65
N ALA A 109 4.22 -4.93 -14.56
CA ALA A 109 4.48 -4.97 -16.00
C ALA A 109 5.35 -3.76 -16.44
N VAL A 110 5.10 -2.55 -15.90
CA VAL A 110 5.93 -1.36 -16.14
C VAL A 110 7.36 -1.59 -15.64
N LEU A 111 7.52 -2.14 -14.42
CA LEU A 111 8.81 -2.49 -13.85
C LEU A 111 9.55 -3.51 -14.72
N ALA A 112 8.87 -4.55 -15.17
CA ALA A 112 9.47 -5.61 -16.00
C ALA A 112 9.89 -5.13 -17.40
N GLU A 113 9.12 -4.19 -18.00
CA GLU A 113 9.50 -3.56 -19.28
C GLU A 113 10.76 -2.69 -19.12
N GLY A 114 10.90 -1.98 -17.99
CA GLY A 114 12.11 -1.28 -17.57
C GLY A 114 12.43 0.01 -18.35
N ARG A 115 11.59 0.44 -19.30
CA ARG A 115 11.82 1.68 -20.08
C ARG A 115 11.35 2.93 -19.36
N HIS A 116 10.32 2.80 -18.57
CA HIS A 116 9.69 3.88 -17.83
C HIS A 116 9.43 3.44 -16.38
N VAL A 117 9.28 4.40 -15.47
CA VAL A 117 8.94 4.11 -14.07
C VAL A 117 7.44 4.30 -13.84
N LEU A 118 6.80 5.28 -14.46
CA LEU A 118 5.41 5.64 -14.23
C LEU A 118 4.68 5.88 -15.56
N LEU A 119 3.55 5.19 -15.74
CA LEU A 119 2.58 5.45 -16.81
C LEU A 119 1.25 5.93 -16.21
N VAL A 120 0.54 6.85 -16.89
CA VAL A 120 -0.63 7.52 -16.33
C VAL A 120 -1.80 7.49 -17.30
N GLY A 121 -3.03 7.28 -16.77
CA GLY A 121 -4.28 7.45 -17.49
C GLY A 121 -4.49 6.50 -18.68
N PRO A 122 -5.17 6.94 -19.75
CA PRO A 122 -5.50 6.06 -20.87
C PRO A 122 -4.33 5.33 -21.52
N PRO A 123 -3.14 5.93 -21.73
CA PRO A 123 -1.99 5.21 -22.24
C PRO A 123 -1.49 4.08 -21.32
N ALA A 124 -1.60 4.24 -20.00
CA ALA A 124 -1.30 3.18 -19.05
C ALA A 124 -2.30 2.02 -19.13
N ILE A 125 -3.57 2.31 -19.43
CA ILE A 125 -4.61 1.30 -19.65
C ILE A 125 -4.33 0.50 -20.93
N GLU A 126 -3.94 1.17 -22.02
CA GLU A 126 -3.55 0.53 -23.28
C GLU A 126 -2.31 -0.36 -23.08
N PHE A 127 -1.33 0.10 -22.32
CA PHE A 127 -0.15 -0.69 -21.94
C PHE A 127 -0.56 -1.95 -21.17
N ALA A 128 -1.42 -1.82 -20.14
CA ALA A 128 -1.92 -2.94 -19.36
C ALA A 128 -2.66 -3.98 -20.24
N ALA A 129 -3.47 -3.52 -21.20
CA ALA A 129 -4.15 -4.39 -22.15
C ALA A 129 -3.17 -5.13 -23.07
N THR A 130 -2.14 -4.44 -23.57
CA THR A 130 -1.08 -5.05 -24.40
C THR A 130 -0.25 -6.07 -23.61
N ALA A 131 -0.07 -5.85 -22.31
CA ALA A 131 0.58 -6.80 -21.40
C ALA A 131 -0.32 -7.99 -21.03
N GLY A 132 -1.55 -8.09 -21.57
CA GLY A 132 -2.47 -9.19 -21.34
C GLY A 132 -3.10 -9.25 -19.96
N LEU A 133 -3.18 -8.12 -19.25
CA LEU A 133 -3.74 -8.07 -17.92
C LEU A 133 -5.27 -8.17 -17.94
N ALA A 134 -5.85 -8.66 -16.84
CA ALA A 134 -7.28 -8.81 -16.68
C ALA A 134 -7.96 -7.45 -16.45
N PHE A 135 -9.13 -7.29 -17.08
CA PHE A 135 -9.99 -6.12 -16.94
C PHE A 135 -11.35 -6.52 -16.38
N GLU A 136 -11.93 -5.61 -15.60
CA GLU A 136 -13.26 -5.76 -15.01
C GLU A 136 -14.15 -4.55 -15.34
N SER A 137 -15.46 -4.77 -15.26
CA SER A 137 -16.44 -3.70 -15.40
C SER A 137 -16.37 -2.74 -14.22
N GLU A 138 -16.76 -1.48 -14.41
CA GLU A 138 -16.78 -0.49 -13.32
C GLU A 138 -17.61 -0.96 -12.10
N THR A 139 -18.69 -1.72 -12.34
CA THR A 139 -19.54 -2.28 -11.28
C THR A 139 -18.86 -3.33 -10.41
N TRP A 140 -17.80 -3.97 -10.88
CA TRP A 140 -17.01 -4.91 -10.09
C TRP A 140 -16.23 -4.22 -8.98
N PHE A 141 -15.70 -3.02 -9.26
CA PHE A 141 -14.91 -2.23 -8.31
C PHE A 141 -15.77 -1.57 -7.24
N VAL A 142 -16.98 -1.14 -7.62
CA VAL A 142 -17.84 -0.29 -6.80
C VAL A 142 -18.64 -1.11 -5.79
N THR A 143 -18.41 -0.85 -4.49
CA THR A 143 -19.20 -1.43 -3.41
C THR A 143 -20.29 -0.48 -2.93
N GLU A 144 -21.32 -1.00 -2.26
CA GLU A 144 -22.36 -0.19 -1.63
C GLU A 144 -21.80 0.70 -0.52
N ARG A 145 -20.76 0.22 0.18
CA ARG A 145 -20.03 1.01 1.18
C ARG A 145 -19.49 2.31 0.58
N GLU A 146 -18.82 2.23 -0.58
CA GLU A 146 -18.21 3.40 -1.22
C GLU A 146 -19.26 4.34 -1.84
N ARG A 147 -20.36 3.80 -2.37
CA ARG A 147 -21.50 4.63 -2.81
C ARG A 147 -22.09 5.43 -1.64
N SER A 148 -22.34 4.75 -0.52
CA SER A 148 -22.84 5.38 0.70
C SER A 148 -21.85 6.39 1.30
N ALA A 149 -20.54 6.12 1.23
CA ALA A 149 -19.51 7.05 1.67
C ALA A 149 -19.50 8.33 0.83
N LEU A 150 -19.54 8.21 -0.50
CA LEU A 150 -19.61 9.35 -1.40
C LEU A 150 -20.90 10.17 -1.21
N ALA A 151 -22.06 9.52 -0.99
CA ALA A 151 -23.32 10.20 -0.74
C ALA A 151 -23.24 11.05 0.55
N ARG A 152 -22.77 10.46 1.65
CA ARG A 152 -22.57 11.16 2.92
C ARG A 152 -21.60 12.34 2.82
N LEU A 153 -20.54 12.18 2.02
CA LEU A 153 -19.57 13.25 1.78
C LEU A 153 -20.23 14.46 1.09
N LYS A 154 -21.03 14.22 0.06
CA LYS A 154 -21.76 15.29 -0.69
C LYS A 154 -22.77 16.03 0.18
N GLU A 155 -23.37 15.37 1.19
CA GLU A 155 -24.31 15.98 2.12
C GLU A 155 -23.65 16.85 3.19
N ARG A 156 -22.40 16.54 3.60
CA ARG A 156 -21.76 17.11 4.79
C ARG A 156 -20.62 18.09 4.50
N ASP A 157 -20.22 18.25 3.25
CA ASP A 157 -19.00 19.01 2.86
C ASP A 157 -17.78 18.64 3.73
N ALA A 158 -17.61 17.36 4.01
CA ALA A 158 -16.61 16.81 4.92
C ALA A 158 -15.41 16.22 4.16
N ALA A 159 -14.30 15.98 4.84
CA ALA A 159 -13.16 15.27 4.26
C ALA A 159 -13.52 13.81 3.91
N GLY A 160 -13.12 13.35 2.73
CA GLY A 160 -13.39 12.00 2.25
C GLY A 160 -12.64 10.91 3.04
N ALA A 161 -13.25 9.73 3.11
CA ALA A 161 -12.59 8.56 3.64
C ALA A 161 -11.35 8.21 2.80
N ARG A 162 -10.28 7.82 3.45
CA ARG A 162 -8.98 7.47 2.89
C ARG A 162 -8.65 6.01 3.20
N GLY A 163 -7.71 5.47 2.50
CA GLY A 163 -7.12 4.18 2.73
C GLY A 163 -6.23 3.83 1.55
N THR A 164 -5.30 2.96 1.79
CA THR A 164 -4.31 2.49 0.82
C THR A 164 -3.87 1.13 1.30
N VAL A 165 -3.63 0.18 0.42
CA VAL A 165 -3.07 -1.11 0.79
C VAL A 165 -1.61 -1.19 0.38
N GLY A 166 -0.82 -1.97 1.10
CA GLY A 166 0.57 -2.18 0.73
C GLY A 166 1.19 -3.38 1.41
N ALA A 167 2.34 -3.76 0.88
CA ALA A 167 3.15 -4.84 1.39
C ALA A 167 4.64 -4.51 1.26
N VAL A 168 5.43 -4.96 2.23
CA VAL A 168 6.88 -4.99 2.18
C VAL A 168 7.37 -6.38 2.54
N ALA A 169 8.42 -6.85 1.87
CA ALA A 169 8.93 -8.20 2.08
C ALA A 169 10.46 -8.25 2.02
N ARG A 170 11.01 -9.25 2.74
CA ARG A 170 12.39 -9.71 2.69
C ARG A 170 12.41 -11.18 2.33
N ASP A 171 13.15 -11.57 1.30
CA ASP A 171 13.31 -12.97 0.91
C ASP A 171 14.53 -13.65 1.59
N ALA A 172 14.70 -14.92 1.29
CA ALA A 172 15.76 -15.74 1.89
C ALA A 172 17.19 -15.28 1.53
N GLU A 173 17.34 -14.56 0.41
CA GLU A 173 18.61 -13.96 -0.01
C GLU A 173 18.82 -12.56 0.57
N GLY A 174 17.89 -12.07 1.41
CA GLY A 174 17.96 -10.74 2.02
C GLY A 174 17.52 -9.60 1.08
N ARG A 175 16.97 -9.92 -0.11
CA ARG A 175 16.46 -8.90 -1.03
C ARG A 175 15.14 -8.35 -0.52
N LEU A 176 14.94 -7.07 -0.72
CA LEU A 176 13.79 -6.32 -0.26
C LEU A 176 12.88 -5.91 -1.41
N ALA A 177 11.60 -5.80 -1.15
CA ALA A 177 10.64 -5.23 -2.09
C ALA A 177 9.50 -4.51 -1.35
N ALA A 178 8.95 -3.49 -2.00
CA ALA A 178 7.77 -2.75 -1.55
C ALA A 178 6.73 -2.65 -2.66
N ALA A 179 5.46 -2.67 -2.28
CA ALA A 179 4.32 -2.47 -3.18
C ALA A 179 3.21 -1.70 -2.45
N THR A 180 2.56 -0.78 -3.16
CA THR A 180 1.47 0.05 -2.65
C THR A 180 0.39 0.20 -3.70
N SER A 181 -0.90 0.12 -3.33
CA SER A 181 -2.04 0.26 -4.23
C SER A 181 -3.20 0.98 -3.56
N THR A 182 -3.93 1.80 -4.32
CA THR A 182 -5.02 2.61 -3.77
C THR A 182 -6.09 2.94 -4.80
N GLY A 183 -7.33 3.16 -4.30
CA GLY A 183 -8.41 3.86 -5.01
C GLY A 183 -8.46 5.36 -4.71
N GLY A 184 -7.47 5.90 -3.99
CA GLY A 184 -7.40 7.32 -3.65
C GLY A 184 -8.31 7.71 -2.47
N VAL A 185 -9.02 8.82 -2.59
CA VAL A 185 -9.84 9.43 -1.53
C VAL A 185 -11.28 9.61 -2.02
N SER A 186 -12.26 9.27 -1.20
CA SER A 186 -13.68 9.49 -1.54
C SER A 186 -13.95 10.94 -1.91
N GLY A 187 -14.59 11.15 -3.05
CA GLY A 187 -14.91 12.48 -3.58
C GLY A 187 -13.74 13.22 -4.24
N GLN A 188 -12.62 12.56 -4.47
CA GLN A 188 -11.47 13.18 -5.15
C GLN A 188 -11.84 13.66 -6.57
N ARG A 189 -11.13 14.66 -7.05
CA ARG A 189 -11.21 15.10 -8.44
C ARG A 189 -10.70 14.03 -9.38
N LEU A 190 -11.27 13.96 -10.59
CA LEU A 190 -10.71 13.13 -11.66
C LEU A 190 -9.25 13.53 -11.94
N GLY A 191 -8.38 12.52 -12.06
CA GLY A 191 -6.95 12.71 -12.29
C GLY A 191 -6.15 13.10 -11.04
N ARG A 192 -6.76 13.09 -9.83
CA ARG A 192 -6.01 13.24 -8.60
C ARG A 192 -5.18 11.99 -8.38
N VAL A 193 -3.90 12.16 -8.20
CA VAL A 193 -2.92 11.12 -7.86
C VAL A 193 -2.40 11.38 -6.46
N GLY A 194 -2.43 10.35 -5.61
CA GLY A 194 -1.88 10.37 -4.25
C GLY A 194 -0.39 10.01 -4.21
N ASP A 195 0.05 9.65 -3.01
CA ASP A 195 1.43 9.22 -2.74
C ASP A 195 1.74 7.82 -3.28
N SER A 196 0.74 6.94 -3.35
CA SER A 196 0.93 5.51 -3.62
C SER A 196 1.72 5.18 -4.90
N PRO A 197 1.52 5.85 -6.06
CA PRO A 197 2.28 5.56 -7.27
C PRO A 197 3.60 6.33 -7.35
N LEU A 198 3.93 7.16 -6.36
CA LEU A 198 5.11 8.02 -6.36
C LEU A 198 6.23 7.37 -5.55
N ILE A 199 7.26 6.90 -6.25
CA ILE A 199 8.46 6.34 -5.63
C ILE A 199 9.13 7.40 -4.75
N GLY A 200 9.45 7.02 -3.51
CA GLY A 200 9.97 7.90 -2.48
C GLY A 200 8.89 8.58 -1.62
N ALA A 201 7.65 8.66 -2.09
CA ALA A 201 6.53 9.15 -1.29
C ALA A 201 5.76 8.00 -0.63
N GLY A 202 5.00 7.23 -1.39
CA GLY A 202 4.19 6.12 -0.89
C GLY A 202 4.89 4.76 -0.87
N THR A 203 5.95 4.60 -1.68
CA THR A 203 6.66 3.34 -1.88
C THR A 203 8.15 3.59 -2.00
N TRP A 204 8.95 2.78 -1.30
CA TRP A 204 10.41 2.79 -1.41
C TRP A 204 10.97 1.40 -1.13
N ALA A 205 12.00 1.00 -1.86
CA ALA A 205 12.81 -0.15 -1.50
C ALA A 205 14.24 0.03 -2.03
N ASP A 206 15.22 -0.32 -1.21
CA ASP A 206 16.61 -0.43 -1.59
C ASP A 206 17.30 -1.58 -0.84
N ASP A 207 18.62 -1.58 -0.77
CA ASP A 207 19.40 -2.62 -0.09
C ASP A 207 19.35 -2.55 1.44
N ALA A 208 18.77 -1.49 2.03
CA ALA A 208 18.67 -1.30 3.48
C ALA A 208 17.26 -1.52 4.01
N VAL A 209 16.25 -0.98 3.34
CA VAL A 209 14.86 -0.97 3.82
C VAL A 209 13.85 -0.99 2.69
N ALA A 210 12.72 -1.68 2.91
CA ALA A 210 11.51 -1.54 2.09
C ALA A 210 10.41 -0.88 2.93
N VAL A 211 9.67 0.07 2.30
CA VAL A 211 8.68 0.93 2.96
C VAL A 211 7.43 1.07 2.10
N SER A 212 6.25 0.95 2.70
CA SER A 212 4.96 1.29 2.10
C SER A 212 4.15 2.18 3.04
N CYS A 213 3.54 3.23 2.50
CA CYS A 213 2.86 4.28 3.26
C CYS A 213 1.36 4.31 2.98
N THR A 214 0.61 4.84 3.94
CA THR A 214 -0.84 5.04 3.85
C THR A 214 -1.25 6.25 4.68
N GLY A 215 -2.27 7.02 4.25
CA GLY A 215 -2.77 8.16 5.02
C GLY A 215 -3.16 9.36 4.16
N HIS A 216 -2.79 10.57 4.60
CA HIS A 216 -3.05 11.80 3.86
C HIS A 216 -2.02 11.99 2.73
N GLY A 217 -2.39 11.56 1.52
CA GLY A 217 -1.49 11.48 0.37
C GLY A 217 -0.73 12.77 0.08
N GLU A 218 -1.39 13.93 0.14
CA GLU A 218 -0.79 15.24 -0.11
C GLU A 218 0.31 15.60 0.91
N SER A 219 0.14 15.20 2.18
CA SER A 219 1.17 15.40 3.21
C SER A 219 2.31 14.39 3.07
N ILE A 220 2.00 13.16 2.70
CA ILE A 220 2.98 12.10 2.42
C ILE A 220 3.86 12.48 1.22
N ILE A 221 3.27 13.01 0.13
CA ILE A 221 4.02 13.50 -1.03
C ILE A 221 4.98 14.63 -0.62
N ARG A 222 4.49 15.61 0.14
CA ARG A 222 5.27 16.78 0.56
C ARG A 222 6.40 16.45 1.52
N SER A 223 6.28 15.35 2.28
CA SER A 223 7.32 14.86 3.19
C SER A 223 8.25 13.83 2.55
N ALA A 224 7.94 13.31 1.35
CA ALA A 224 8.64 12.18 0.74
C ALA A 224 8.78 11.00 1.73
N LEU A 225 7.68 10.65 2.42
CA LEU A 225 7.66 9.84 3.64
C LEU A 225 8.46 8.53 3.53
N ALA A 226 8.26 7.78 2.46
CA ALA A 226 8.92 6.48 2.31
C ALA A 226 10.45 6.60 2.20
N HIS A 227 10.94 7.59 1.45
CA HIS A 227 12.38 7.88 1.34
C HIS A 227 12.95 8.52 2.61
N GLU A 228 12.14 9.32 3.35
CA GLU A 228 12.59 9.92 4.61
C GLU A 228 12.91 8.84 5.67
N VAL A 229 12.15 7.72 5.69
CA VAL A 229 12.48 6.58 6.56
C VAL A 229 13.87 6.02 6.23
N ASP A 230 14.17 5.78 4.94
CA ASP A 230 15.49 5.33 4.50
C ASP A 230 16.59 6.34 4.86
N ALA A 231 16.36 7.63 4.58
CA ALA A 231 17.33 8.69 4.88
C ALA A 231 17.67 8.78 6.37
N LEU A 232 16.67 8.63 7.26
CA LEU A 232 16.89 8.61 8.71
C LEU A 232 17.71 7.40 9.15
N LEU A 233 17.42 6.22 8.60
CA LEU A 233 18.22 5.01 8.87
C LEU A 233 19.68 5.20 8.41
N ARG A 234 19.90 5.61 7.16
CA ARG A 234 21.24 5.71 6.56
C ARG A 234 22.08 6.83 7.16
N HIS A 235 21.48 8.01 7.42
CA HIS A 235 22.24 9.21 7.77
C HIS A 235 22.21 9.53 9.26
N ARG A 236 21.22 9.02 10.01
CA ARG A 236 21.09 9.26 11.44
C ARG A 236 21.38 8.03 12.29
N GLY A 237 21.37 6.83 11.71
CA GLY A 237 21.66 5.56 12.41
C GLY A 237 20.66 5.28 13.55
N VAL A 238 19.43 5.76 13.43
CA VAL A 238 18.35 5.50 14.39
C VAL A 238 17.73 4.11 14.15
N SER A 239 16.99 3.57 15.12
CA SER A 239 16.27 2.31 14.92
C SER A 239 15.16 2.47 13.87
N LEU A 240 14.69 1.33 13.28
CA LEU A 240 13.61 1.34 12.29
C LEU A 240 12.34 2.01 12.84
N GLU A 241 11.95 1.68 14.07
CA GLU A 241 10.78 2.26 14.72
C GLU A 241 10.92 3.78 14.89
N GLN A 242 12.10 4.26 15.34
CA GLN A 242 12.38 5.69 15.47
C GLN A 242 12.38 6.40 14.11
N ALA A 243 12.92 5.79 13.06
CA ALA A 243 12.90 6.34 11.72
C ALA A 243 11.44 6.51 11.22
N CYS A 244 10.61 5.47 11.36
CA CYS A 244 9.20 5.51 11.00
C CYS A 244 8.43 6.58 11.79
N ALA A 245 8.61 6.65 13.11
CA ALA A 245 7.94 7.63 13.97
C ALA A 245 8.34 9.07 13.62
N THR A 246 9.65 9.33 13.46
CA THR A 246 10.17 10.66 13.10
C THR A 246 9.70 11.10 11.71
N ALA A 247 9.69 10.20 10.73
CA ALA A 247 9.19 10.50 9.39
C ALA A 247 7.70 10.86 9.39
N LEU A 248 6.88 10.18 10.22
CA LEU A 248 5.45 10.51 10.41
C LEU A 248 5.22 11.88 11.08
N GLU A 249 6.14 12.36 11.91
CA GLU A 249 6.05 13.74 12.44
C GLU A 249 6.13 14.78 11.31
N SER A 250 6.86 14.50 10.24
CA SER A 250 6.91 15.38 9.06
C SER A 250 5.55 15.44 8.34
N VAL A 251 4.83 14.31 8.25
CA VAL A 251 3.46 14.28 7.72
C VAL A 251 2.53 15.15 8.57
N ALA A 252 2.62 15.04 9.91
CA ALA A 252 1.81 15.82 10.84
C ALA A 252 2.07 17.34 10.71
N ARG A 253 3.31 17.77 10.45
CA ARG A 253 3.66 19.19 10.19
C ARG A 253 2.93 19.76 8.98
N PHE A 254 2.56 18.93 8.01
CA PHE A 254 1.75 19.31 6.84
C PHE A 254 0.25 19.13 7.06
N GLY A 255 -0.18 18.89 8.32
CA GLY A 255 -1.59 18.74 8.68
C GLY A 255 -2.21 17.40 8.31
N GLY A 256 -1.39 16.39 8.01
CA GLY A 256 -1.83 15.03 7.70
C GLY A 256 -1.58 14.05 8.83
N ASP A 257 -2.17 12.87 8.67
CA ASP A 257 -1.97 11.68 9.47
C ASP A 257 -1.75 10.48 8.56
N GLY A 258 -1.26 9.38 9.11
CA GLY A 258 -1.05 8.17 8.32
C GLY A 258 -0.33 7.08 9.09
N GLY A 259 0.19 6.12 8.33
CA GLY A 259 0.98 5.02 8.82
C GLY A 259 1.99 4.54 7.78
N VAL A 260 2.93 3.79 8.26
CA VAL A 260 4.01 3.22 7.49
C VAL A 260 4.29 1.80 7.95
N ILE A 261 4.48 0.89 7.01
CA ILE A 261 5.08 -0.42 7.25
C ILE A 261 6.47 -0.45 6.63
N ALA A 262 7.39 -1.12 7.31
CA ALA A 262 8.76 -1.25 6.83
C ALA A 262 9.38 -2.58 7.23
N VAL A 263 10.35 -3.05 6.44
CA VAL A 263 11.22 -4.19 6.75
C VAL A 263 12.65 -3.86 6.35
N THR A 264 13.63 -4.13 7.23
CA THR A 264 15.06 -3.96 6.93
C THR A 264 15.66 -5.19 6.28
N ALA A 265 16.85 -5.05 5.69
CA ALA A 265 17.65 -6.16 5.20
C ALA A 265 18.05 -7.18 6.30
N HIS A 266 17.99 -6.77 7.56
CA HIS A 266 18.24 -7.64 8.73
C HIS A 266 16.98 -8.33 9.27
N GLY A 267 15.80 -8.11 8.64
CA GLY A 267 14.55 -8.73 9.04
C GLY A 267 13.79 -8.02 10.16
N GLU A 268 14.27 -6.84 10.62
CA GLU A 268 13.47 -5.99 11.52
C GLU A 268 12.21 -5.52 10.79
N VAL A 269 11.07 -5.59 11.46
CA VAL A 269 9.78 -5.13 10.92
C VAL A 269 9.21 -4.00 11.77
N ALA A 270 8.56 -3.04 11.13
CA ALA A 270 7.83 -1.97 11.79
C ALA A 270 6.47 -1.75 11.14
N ALA A 271 5.50 -1.33 11.96
CA ALA A 271 4.16 -0.93 11.51
C ALA A 271 3.68 0.23 12.41
N THR A 272 4.14 1.43 12.08
CA THR A 272 3.98 2.65 12.90
C THR A 272 2.95 3.58 12.27
N PHE A 273 2.12 4.22 13.09
CA PHE A 273 1.08 5.16 12.61
C PHE A 273 0.78 6.24 13.66
N ASN A 274 0.29 7.40 13.19
CA ASN A 274 -0.20 8.51 14.01
C ASN A 274 -1.68 8.85 13.72
N SER A 275 -2.37 8.04 12.92
CA SER A 275 -3.82 8.06 12.74
C SER A 275 -4.54 7.35 13.90
N GLU A 276 -5.87 7.38 13.92
CA GLU A 276 -6.66 6.68 14.97
C GLU A 276 -6.57 5.15 14.88
N ALA A 277 -6.42 4.60 13.67
CA ALA A 277 -6.28 3.17 13.42
C ALA A 277 -5.45 2.90 12.17
N MET A 278 -4.81 1.72 12.12
CA MET A 278 -4.19 1.16 10.93
C MET A 278 -4.38 -0.34 10.91
N THR A 279 -5.07 -0.87 9.90
CA THR A 279 -5.11 -2.31 9.67
C THR A 279 -3.75 -2.78 9.20
N ARG A 280 -3.20 -3.77 9.89
CA ARG A 280 -1.86 -4.30 9.61
C ARG A 280 -1.77 -5.78 9.96
N ALA A 281 -0.91 -6.50 9.25
CA ALA A 281 -0.56 -7.88 9.59
C ALA A 281 0.89 -8.16 9.17
N TRP A 282 1.53 -9.12 9.86
CA TRP A 282 2.91 -9.49 9.55
C TRP A 282 3.23 -10.93 9.95
N ARG A 283 4.28 -11.45 9.36
CA ARG A 283 4.90 -12.72 9.71
C ARG A 283 6.40 -12.66 9.47
N VAL A 284 7.17 -13.16 10.43
CA VAL A 284 8.63 -13.28 10.35
C VAL A 284 8.99 -14.76 10.52
N GLY A 285 9.81 -15.29 9.62
CA GLY A 285 10.17 -16.69 9.57
C GLY A 285 8.97 -17.62 9.57
N ASP A 286 9.06 -18.69 10.37
CA ASP A 286 7.98 -19.65 10.59
C ASP A 286 7.08 -19.29 11.78
N GLY A 287 7.22 -18.07 12.31
CA GLY A 287 6.40 -17.56 13.41
C GLY A 287 4.91 -17.46 13.05
N PRO A 288 4.04 -17.12 14.00
CA PRO A 288 2.61 -16.93 13.76
C PRO A 288 2.33 -15.70 12.89
N VAL A 289 1.16 -15.69 12.27
CA VAL A 289 0.63 -14.47 11.65
C VAL A 289 0.06 -13.57 12.75
N HIS A 290 0.56 -12.34 12.81
CA HIS A 290 0.02 -11.30 13.69
C HIS A 290 -0.90 -10.38 12.90
N THR A 291 -1.98 -9.93 13.52
CA THR A 291 -2.94 -8.96 12.94
C THR A 291 -3.32 -7.91 13.97
N ALA A 292 -3.52 -6.68 13.53
CA ALA A 292 -3.94 -5.60 14.39
C ALA A 292 -4.69 -4.51 13.60
N VAL A 293 -5.53 -3.74 14.29
CA VAL A 293 -6.28 -2.60 13.73
C VAL A 293 -6.10 -1.36 14.58
N GLY A 294 -6.33 -1.47 15.87
CA GLY A 294 -6.23 -0.35 16.83
C GLY A 294 -4.82 -0.07 17.32
N PRO A 295 -4.62 1.06 18.03
CA PRO A 295 -3.40 1.33 18.75
C PRO A 295 -3.22 0.33 19.92
N GLY A 296 -1.96 -0.08 20.18
CA GLY A 296 -1.65 -1.02 21.26
C GLY A 296 -2.00 -2.49 21.01
N GLU A 297 -2.58 -2.83 19.83
CA GLU A 297 -2.76 -4.22 19.42
C GLU A 297 -1.50 -4.76 18.72
N GLY A 298 -1.23 -6.05 18.89
CA GLY A 298 -0.18 -6.77 18.13
C GLY A 298 1.23 -6.66 18.71
N GLY A 299 1.35 -6.33 20.02
CA GLY A 299 2.59 -6.40 20.79
C GLY A 299 2.95 -7.81 21.25
#